data_dbc38eb5dce4147187c1491f1fb4b025
#
_entry.id   dbc38eb5dce4147187c1491f1fb4b025
#
_cell.length_a   1.000
_cell.length_b   1.000
_cell.length_c   1.000
_cell.angle_alpha   90.00
_cell.angle_beta   90.00
_cell.angle_gamma   90.00
#
_symmetry.space_group_name_H-M   'P 1'
#
loop_
_entity.id
_entity.type
_entity.pdbx_description
1 polymer ?
#
loop_
_entity_poly.entity_id
_entity_poly.type
_entity_poly.pdbx_seq_one_letter_code
_entity_poly.pdbx_strand_id
1 'polypeptide(L)'
;MTDRQVVAIGPNPSGLCMCGCGRKTKIVTKSDQRHGHVMGQPFRFIHGHVRSPLKGPNRFKLRHGTAVIFLERRGTVLECPVSRKDFDRVRRHHWYVDRSGKGAFYAAAWIDGAQVHMHKYLCPNWAQVNHENGVGLDNRRENPRGVRWRTCHK
;
A
#
# COMPACT_ATOMS: atom_id res chain seq x y z
N MET A 1 -22.20 24.79 2.65
CA MET A 1 -22.69 23.46 3.07
C MET A 1 -22.47 22.51 1.93
N THR A 2 -21.41 21.74 1.97
CA THR A 2 -21.06 20.78 0.92
C THR A 2 -21.73 19.46 1.24
N ASP A 3 -22.73 19.09 0.45
CA ASP A 3 -23.37 17.79 0.46
C ASP A 3 -22.32 16.71 0.28
N ARG A 4 -21.99 16.02 1.37
CA ARG A 4 -21.32 14.73 1.27
C ARG A 4 -22.36 13.75 0.75
N GLN A 5 -22.35 13.52 -0.55
CA GLN A 5 -23.05 12.38 -1.13
C GLN A 5 -22.55 11.11 -0.42
N VAL A 6 -23.37 10.60 0.47
CA VAL A 6 -23.22 9.26 1.03
C VAL A 6 -23.51 8.31 -0.12
N VAL A 7 -22.47 7.89 -0.82
CA VAL A 7 -22.58 6.80 -1.77
C VAL A 7 -23.02 5.58 -0.97
N ALA A 8 -24.29 5.22 -1.11
CA ALA A 8 -24.82 3.98 -0.56
C ALA A 8 -24.07 2.83 -1.23
N ILE A 9 -23.05 2.35 -0.54
CA ILE A 9 -22.27 1.22 -1.03
C ILE A 9 -23.13 -0.01 -0.76
N GLY A 10 -23.72 -0.54 -1.82
CA GLY A 10 -24.56 -1.72 -1.78
C GLY A 10 -23.83 -2.97 -1.21
N PRO A 11 -24.57 -4.07 -1.00
CA PRO A 11 -24.01 -5.32 -0.50
C PRO A 11 -22.87 -5.80 -1.41
N ASN A 12 -21.93 -6.57 -0.84
CA ASN A 12 -20.83 -7.19 -1.59
C ASN A 12 -21.28 -8.54 -2.20
N PRO A 13 -21.89 -8.58 -3.39
CA PRO A 13 -22.46 -9.81 -3.94
C PRO A 13 -21.41 -10.83 -4.35
N SER A 14 -20.19 -10.38 -4.60
CA SER A 14 -19.09 -11.26 -5.01
C SER A 14 -18.50 -12.07 -3.86
N GLY A 15 -18.71 -11.63 -2.61
CA GLY A 15 -18.03 -12.18 -1.43
C GLY A 15 -16.52 -11.98 -1.40
N LEU A 16 -15.98 -11.23 -2.38
CA LEU A 16 -14.56 -10.91 -2.44
C LEU A 16 -14.29 -9.54 -1.80
N CYS A 17 -13.10 -9.37 -1.24
CA CYS A 17 -12.70 -8.10 -0.66
C CYS A 17 -12.67 -7.00 -1.73
N MET A 18 -13.44 -5.93 -1.52
CA MET A 18 -13.56 -4.82 -2.46
C MET A 18 -12.28 -3.96 -2.58
N CYS A 19 -11.22 -4.29 -1.83
CA CYS A 19 -9.90 -3.70 -2.05
C CYS A 19 -9.19 -4.22 -3.30
N GLY A 20 -9.76 -5.23 -3.98
CA GLY A 20 -9.19 -5.83 -5.20
C GLY A 20 -8.14 -6.92 -4.95
N CYS A 21 -7.93 -7.35 -3.70
CA CYS A 21 -6.93 -8.39 -3.38
C CYS A 21 -7.37 -9.83 -3.77
N GLY A 22 -8.59 -10.02 -4.28
CA GLY A 22 -9.13 -11.32 -4.70
C GLY A 22 -9.47 -12.30 -3.57
N ARG A 23 -9.28 -11.92 -2.30
CA ARG A 23 -9.54 -12.80 -1.14
C ARG A 23 -11.00 -12.70 -0.70
N LYS A 24 -11.56 -13.82 -0.23
CA LYS A 24 -12.93 -13.88 0.30
C LYS A 24 -13.05 -13.14 1.62
N THR A 25 -14.15 -12.42 1.81
CA THR A 25 -14.51 -11.79 3.08
C THR A 25 -15.31 -12.76 3.95
N LYS A 26 -15.31 -12.49 5.26
CA LYS A 26 -16.18 -13.21 6.19
C LYS A 26 -17.63 -12.78 6.01
N ILE A 27 -18.57 -13.62 6.44
CA ILE A 27 -19.98 -13.28 6.50
C ILE A 27 -20.27 -12.48 7.77
N VAL A 28 -21.11 -11.48 7.65
CA VAL A 28 -21.57 -10.65 8.76
C VAL A 28 -22.49 -11.48 9.66
N THR A 29 -22.14 -11.63 10.93
CA THR A 29 -22.89 -12.39 11.92
C THR A 29 -23.90 -11.54 12.70
N LYS A 30 -23.75 -10.21 12.69
CA LYS A 30 -24.65 -9.27 13.35
C LYS A 30 -24.77 -8.00 12.51
N SER A 31 -26.01 -7.57 12.26
CA SER A 31 -26.25 -6.31 11.54
C SER A 31 -25.76 -5.11 12.33
N ASP A 32 -25.13 -4.15 11.62
CA ASP A 32 -24.68 -2.87 12.16
C ASP A 32 -24.99 -1.76 11.14
N GLN A 33 -26.03 -1.01 11.43
CA GLN A 33 -26.50 0.08 10.56
C GLN A 33 -25.47 1.21 10.42
N ARG A 34 -24.69 1.49 11.48
CA ARG A 34 -23.66 2.55 11.46
C ARG A 34 -22.58 2.27 10.42
N HIS A 35 -22.27 0.99 10.19
CA HIS A 35 -21.26 0.56 9.25
C HIS A 35 -21.87 -0.05 7.97
N GLY A 36 -23.19 -0.06 7.85
CA GLY A 36 -23.90 -0.66 6.70
C GLY A 36 -23.68 -2.17 6.59
N HIS A 37 -23.50 -2.85 7.72
CA HIS A 37 -23.37 -4.31 7.75
C HIS A 37 -24.74 -4.96 7.90
N VAL A 38 -25.05 -5.92 7.04
CA VAL A 38 -26.28 -6.69 7.05
C VAL A 38 -25.95 -8.15 7.37
N MET A 39 -26.60 -8.71 8.37
CA MET A 39 -26.41 -10.11 8.77
C MET A 39 -26.64 -11.06 7.57
N GLY A 40 -25.79 -12.07 7.45
CA GLY A 40 -25.84 -13.03 6.34
C GLY A 40 -25.16 -12.58 5.04
N GLN A 41 -24.75 -11.31 4.94
CA GLN A 41 -24.02 -10.81 3.78
C GLN A 41 -22.51 -10.78 4.01
N PRO A 42 -21.69 -10.91 2.94
CA PRO A 42 -20.25 -10.78 3.08
C PRO A 42 -19.85 -9.35 3.49
N PHE A 43 -18.85 -9.22 4.35
CA PHE A 43 -18.21 -7.92 4.59
C PHE A 43 -17.66 -7.36 3.28
N ARG A 44 -17.65 -6.04 3.16
CA ARG A 44 -17.05 -5.38 1.98
C ARG A 44 -15.54 -5.51 1.95
N PHE A 45 -14.92 -5.52 3.12
CA PHE A 45 -13.46 -5.59 3.27
C PHE A 45 -13.07 -6.62 4.32
N ILE A 46 -11.93 -7.25 4.15
CA ILE A 46 -11.27 -8.04 5.18
C ILE A 46 -10.80 -7.07 6.28
N HIS A 47 -10.82 -7.50 7.53
CA HIS A 47 -10.31 -6.69 8.64
C HIS A 47 -8.86 -6.26 8.35
N GLY A 48 -8.57 -4.96 8.50
CA GLY A 48 -7.28 -4.37 8.13
C GLY A 48 -7.12 -4.01 6.66
N HIS A 49 -7.99 -4.49 5.75
CA HIS A 49 -8.07 -4.02 4.39
C HIS A 49 -8.88 -2.74 4.35
N VAL A 50 -8.24 -1.69 3.96
CA VAL A 50 -8.64 -0.32 4.18
C VAL A 50 -10.01 0.03 3.61
N ARG A 51 -10.79 0.72 4.40
CA ARG A 51 -11.88 1.61 3.97
C ARG A 51 -11.40 2.79 3.10
N SER A 52 -10.26 2.70 2.46
CA SER A 52 -9.92 3.73 1.49
C SER A 52 -10.92 3.57 0.36
N PRO A 53 -11.70 4.60 0.01
CA PRO A 53 -12.33 4.61 -1.29
C PRO A 53 -11.23 4.21 -2.24
N LEU A 54 -11.49 3.27 -3.14
CA LEU A 54 -10.54 2.77 -4.13
C LEU A 54 -9.71 3.96 -4.62
N LYS A 55 -8.65 4.26 -3.92
CA LYS A 55 -7.67 5.17 -4.44
C LYS A 55 -7.09 4.39 -5.59
N GLY A 56 -7.41 4.84 -6.78
CA GLY A 56 -6.83 4.31 -7.98
C GLY A 56 -5.31 4.23 -7.86
N PRO A 57 -4.62 3.65 -8.81
CA PRO A 57 -3.17 3.59 -8.77
C PRO A 57 -2.62 4.99 -8.51
N ASN A 58 -1.52 5.07 -7.76
CA ASN A 58 -0.86 6.35 -7.52
C ASN A 58 -0.58 7.06 -8.84
N ARG A 59 -0.74 8.38 -8.85
CA ARG A 59 -0.24 9.20 -9.96
C ARG A 59 1.27 9.03 -10.08
N PHE A 60 1.78 9.05 -11.28
CA PHE A 60 3.20 8.89 -11.55
C PHE A 60 3.65 9.77 -12.72
N LYS A 61 4.95 10.03 -12.77
CA LYS A 61 5.63 10.68 -13.90
C LYS A 61 6.84 9.85 -14.30
N LEU A 62 6.93 9.56 -15.58
CA LEU A 62 8.09 8.86 -16.12
C LEU A 62 9.15 9.89 -16.48
N ARG A 63 10.38 9.65 -16.04
CA ARG A 63 11.60 10.38 -16.41
C ARG A 63 12.60 9.39 -16.99
N HIS A 64 13.63 9.87 -17.66
CA HIS A 64 14.68 8.99 -18.19
C HIS A 64 15.29 8.16 -17.05
N GLY A 65 15.23 6.83 -17.15
CA GLY A 65 15.76 5.89 -16.15
C GLY A 65 14.98 5.79 -14.82
N THR A 66 14.02 6.69 -14.57
CA THR A 66 13.32 6.80 -13.29
C THR A 66 11.80 6.95 -13.48
N ALA A 67 11.01 6.36 -12.61
CA ALA A 67 9.60 6.68 -12.43
C ALA A 67 9.41 7.33 -11.07
N VAL A 68 8.69 8.45 -11.03
CA VAL A 68 8.34 9.13 -9.78
C VAL A 68 6.88 8.84 -9.47
N ILE A 69 6.63 8.25 -8.32
CA ILE A 69 5.30 7.96 -7.80
C ILE A 69 4.92 9.06 -6.82
N PHE A 70 3.73 9.62 -6.95
CA PHE A 70 3.24 10.67 -6.08
C PHE A 70 2.43 10.07 -4.94
N LEU A 71 2.88 10.31 -3.71
CA LEU A 71 2.25 9.85 -2.49
C LEU A 71 1.60 11.03 -1.77
N GLU A 72 0.33 10.89 -1.41
CA GLU A 72 -0.39 11.94 -0.69
C GLU A 72 -0.39 11.65 0.82
N ARG A 73 -0.07 12.68 1.61
CA ARG A 73 -0.13 12.64 3.06
C ARG A 73 -0.57 13.99 3.62
N ARG A 74 -1.75 14.00 4.27
CA ARG A 74 -2.30 15.21 4.93
C ARG A 74 -2.30 16.46 4.02
N GLY A 75 -2.71 16.29 2.77
CA GLY A 75 -2.74 17.38 1.78
C GLY A 75 -1.39 17.73 1.14
N THR A 76 -0.30 17.07 1.56
CA THR A 76 1.03 17.23 0.94
C THR A 76 1.30 16.08 -0.01
N VAL A 77 1.84 16.40 -1.17
CA VAL A 77 2.29 15.42 -2.16
C VAL A 77 3.80 15.22 -2.01
N LEU A 78 4.22 13.99 -1.80
CA LEU A 78 5.62 13.59 -1.69
C LEU A 78 6.03 12.77 -2.90
N GLU A 79 7.22 13.01 -3.42
CA GLU A 79 7.79 12.25 -4.52
C GLU A 79 8.49 10.98 -3.98
N CYS A 80 8.20 9.85 -4.63
CA CYS A 80 8.84 8.56 -4.36
C CYS A 80 9.47 8.07 -5.66
N PRO A 81 10.75 8.37 -5.92
CA PRO A 81 11.44 7.89 -7.09
C PRO A 81 11.77 6.40 -6.98
N VAL A 82 11.56 5.68 -8.09
CA VAL A 82 11.90 4.27 -8.26
C VAL A 82 12.62 4.08 -9.60
N SER A 83 13.46 3.07 -9.70
CA SER A 83 14.08 2.75 -10.98
C SER A 83 13.03 2.33 -12.01
N ARG A 84 13.19 2.76 -13.26
CA ARG A 84 12.25 2.48 -14.35
C ARG A 84 11.95 0.99 -14.51
N LYS A 85 12.97 0.14 -14.27
CA LYS A 85 12.87 -1.32 -14.35
C LYS A 85 11.91 -1.93 -13.31
N ASP A 86 11.70 -1.26 -12.19
CA ASP A 86 10.83 -1.74 -11.10
C ASP A 86 9.41 -1.16 -11.16
N PHE A 87 9.18 -0.18 -12.05
CA PHE A 87 7.92 0.54 -12.11
C PHE A 87 6.72 -0.37 -12.36
N ASP A 88 6.81 -1.35 -13.27
CA ASP A 88 5.71 -2.25 -13.59
C ASP A 88 5.31 -3.17 -12.42
N ARG A 89 6.25 -3.46 -11.52
CA ARG A 89 5.96 -4.17 -10.27
C ARG A 89 5.27 -3.26 -9.27
N VAL A 90 5.81 -2.06 -9.09
CA VAL A 90 5.36 -1.11 -8.07
C VAL A 90 3.98 -0.56 -8.39
N ARG A 91 3.66 -0.23 -9.64
CA ARG A 91 2.37 0.34 -10.05
C ARG A 91 1.16 -0.59 -9.82
N ARG A 92 1.38 -1.85 -9.50
CA ARG A 92 0.32 -2.83 -9.22
C ARG A 92 -0.34 -2.63 -7.86
N HIS A 93 0.30 -1.86 -6.97
CA HIS A 93 -0.16 -1.63 -5.62
C HIS A 93 -0.43 -0.14 -5.40
N HIS A 94 -1.31 0.15 -4.43
CA HIS A 94 -1.51 1.51 -3.95
C HIS A 94 -0.55 1.79 -2.80
N TRP A 95 0.35 2.73 -3.00
CA TRP A 95 1.36 3.14 -2.01
C TRP A 95 0.91 4.37 -1.26
N TYR A 96 1.22 4.42 0.01
CA TYR A 96 1.00 5.56 0.89
C TYR A 96 2.24 5.85 1.71
N VAL A 97 2.28 7.04 2.34
CA VAL A 97 3.40 7.44 3.18
C VAL A 97 3.21 6.87 4.58
N ASP A 98 4.13 6.02 5.00
CA ASP A 98 4.29 5.58 6.38
C ASP A 98 5.39 6.38 7.08
N ARG A 99 5.17 6.73 8.36
CA ARG A 99 6.14 7.46 9.16
C ARG A 99 6.71 6.54 10.24
N SER A 100 8.02 6.31 10.21
CA SER A 100 8.69 5.60 11.29
C SER A 100 8.66 6.39 12.60
N GLY A 101 8.83 5.70 13.73
CA GLY A 101 8.95 6.32 15.04
C GLY A 101 10.09 7.34 15.15
N LYS A 102 11.11 7.24 14.30
CA LYS A 102 12.24 8.20 14.19
C LYS A 102 11.96 9.38 13.25
N GLY A 103 10.74 9.51 12.72
CA GLY A 103 10.33 10.63 11.88
C GLY A 103 10.63 10.48 10.38
N ALA A 104 11.32 9.44 9.94
CA ALA A 104 11.56 9.17 8.53
C ALA A 104 10.29 8.71 7.82
N PHE A 105 10.16 9.08 6.54
CA PHE A 105 9.04 8.67 5.68
C PHE A 105 9.46 7.51 4.79
N TYR A 106 8.56 6.53 4.66
CA TYR A 106 8.71 5.39 3.77
C TYR A 106 7.46 5.22 2.92
N ALA A 107 7.61 4.66 1.73
CA ALA A 107 6.47 4.20 0.94
C ALA A 107 6.06 2.80 1.44
N ALA A 108 4.79 2.63 1.78
CA ALA A 108 4.22 1.37 2.22
C ALA A 108 2.94 1.06 1.46
N ALA A 109 2.62 -0.22 1.33
CA ALA A 109 1.37 -0.71 0.76
C ALA A 109 0.85 -1.90 1.58
N TRP A 110 -0.46 -2.13 1.50
CA TRP A 110 -1.06 -3.36 2.00
C TRP A 110 -1.04 -4.40 0.88
N ILE A 111 -0.27 -5.47 1.07
CA ILE A 111 -0.10 -6.56 0.11
C ILE A 111 -0.42 -7.86 0.85
N ASP A 112 -1.36 -8.64 0.34
CA ASP A 112 -1.80 -9.91 0.94
C ASP A 112 -2.13 -9.86 2.44
N GLY A 113 -2.71 -8.73 2.87
CA GLY A 113 -3.13 -8.53 4.27
C GLY A 113 -2.01 -8.10 5.22
N ALA A 114 -0.84 -7.79 4.71
CA ALA A 114 0.29 -7.26 5.47
C ALA A 114 0.73 -5.89 4.96
N GLN A 115 1.20 -5.04 5.87
CA GLN A 115 1.87 -3.81 5.50
C GLN A 115 3.29 -4.13 5.04
N VAL A 116 3.63 -3.73 3.83
CA VAL A 116 4.93 -3.97 3.22
C VAL A 116 5.54 -2.63 2.79
N HIS A 117 6.75 -2.33 3.23
CA HIS A 117 7.50 -1.18 2.74
C HIS A 117 8.04 -1.44 1.33
N MET A 118 8.09 -0.41 0.48
CA MET A 118 8.51 -0.52 -0.92
C MET A 118 9.92 -1.09 -1.07
N HIS A 119 10.87 -0.64 -0.26
CA HIS A 119 12.23 -1.18 -0.28
C HIS A 119 12.27 -2.69 0.02
N LYS A 120 11.43 -3.18 0.93
CA LYS A 120 11.30 -4.63 1.21
C LYS A 120 10.62 -5.38 0.07
N TYR A 121 9.62 -4.78 -0.54
CA TYR A 121 8.94 -5.34 -1.72
C TYR A 121 9.91 -5.49 -2.92
N LEU A 122 10.78 -4.51 -3.11
CA LEU A 122 11.77 -4.54 -4.19
C LEU A 122 12.96 -5.46 -3.90
N CYS A 123 13.34 -5.58 -2.61
CA CYS A 123 14.49 -6.34 -2.15
C CYS A 123 14.07 -7.40 -1.11
N PRO A 124 13.26 -8.41 -1.48
CA PRO A 124 12.68 -9.36 -0.50
C PRO A 124 13.72 -10.23 0.18
N ASN A 125 14.86 -10.49 -0.46
CA ASN A 125 15.92 -11.36 0.04
C ASN A 125 16.91 -10.68 0.99
N TRP A 126 16.68 -9.40 1.30
CA TRP A 126 17.54 -8.66 2.22
C TRP A 126 16.94 -8.62 3.62
N ALA A 127 17.70 -9.04 4.61
CA ALA A 127 17.25 -9.03 6.00
C ALA A 127 16.93 -7.62 6.47
N GLN A 128 17.83 -6.69 6.17
CA GLN A 128 17.67 -5.27 6.46
C GLN A 128 17.99 -4.45 5.21
N VAL A 129 17.19 -3.43 4.97
CA VAL A 129 17.40 -2.49 3.86
C VAL A 129 17.58 -1.09 4.45
N ASN A 130 18.70 -0.48 4.16
CA ASN A 130 19.00 0.91 4.51
C ASN A 130 19.00 1.74 3.21
N HIS A 131 18.69 3.03 3.33
CA HIS A 131 18.81 4.00 2.24
C HIS A 131 20.13 4.73 2.38
N GLU A 132 20.99 4.66 1.36
CA GLU A 132 22.34 5.25 1.41
C GLU A 132 22.31 6.76 1.61
N ASN A 133 21.37 7.44 0.95
CA ASN A 133 21.18 8.88 1.08
C ASN A 133 20.32 9.28 2.31
N GLY A 134 19.90 8.33 3.13
CA GLY A 134 19.02 8.58 4.29
C GLY A 134 17.56 8.91 3.95
N VAL A 135 17.16 8.93 2.66
CA VAL A 135 15.82 9.27 2.21
C VAL A 135 15.00 8.01 1.98
N GLY A 136 14.12 7.66 2.92
CA GLY A 136 13.32 6.42 2.87
C GLY A 136 12.29 6.35 1.74
N LEU A 137 12.01 7.46 1.06
CA LEU A 137 11.15 7.50 -0.13
C LEU A 137 11.92 7.27 -1.43
N ASP A 138 13.25 7.35 -1.44
CA ASP A 138 14.07 7.10 -2.62
C ASP A 138 14.35 5.60 -2.78
N ASN A 139 13.54 4.95 -3.62
CA ASN A 139 13.60 3.51 -3.86
C ASN A 139 14.24 3.15 -5.21
N ARG A 140 15.10 4.02 -5.75
CA ARG A 140 15.92 3.69 -6.92
C ARG A 140 16.97 2.65 -6.55
N ARG A 141 17.25 1.72 -7.44
CA ARG A 141 18.13 0.54 -7.20
C ARG A 141 19.51 0.86 -6.64
N GLU A 142 20.04 2.02 -6.98
CA GLU A 142 21.33 2.51 -6.49
C GLU A 142 21.30 2.95 -5.02
N ASN A 143 20.13 3.27 -4.45
CA ASN A 143 19.99 3.83 -3.13
C ASN A 143 19.75 2.81 -2.00
N PRO A 144 18.87 1.79 -2.11
CA PRO A 144 18.74 0.78 -1.08
C PRO A 144 19.99 -0.08 -0.99
N ARG A 145 20.58 -0.16 0.19
CA ARG A 145 21.65 -1.09 0.52
C ARG A 145 21.15 -2.13 1.51
N GLY A 146 21.28 -3.40 1.15
CA GLY A 146 20.86 -4.52 1.97
C GLY A 146 22.03 -5.17 2.68
N VAL A 147 21.79 -5.53 3.93
CA VAL A 147 22.62 -6.50 4.63
C VAL A 147 22.10 -7.88 4.24
N ARG A 148 22.85 -8.63 3.43
CA ARG A 148 22.58 -10.05 3.21
C ARG A 148 22.81 -10.80 4.53
N TRP A 149 21.95 -11.74 4.84
CA TRP A 149 22.25 -12.71 5.87
C TRP A 149 23.61 -13.35 5.53
N ARG A 150 24.62 -13.09 6.34
CA ARG A 150 25.78 -13.96 6.30
C ARG A 150 25.29 -15.31 6.81
N THR A 151 25.12 -16.26 5.92
CA THR A 151 25.07 -17.67 6.30
C THR A 151 26.36 -17.95 7.05
N CYS A 152 26.27 -18.02 8.38
CA CYS A 152 27.35 -18.58 9.17
C CYS A 152 27.44 -20.06 8.78
N HIS A 153 28.28 -20.38 7.82
CA HIS A 153 28.76 -21.73 7.68
C HIS A 153 29.69 -22.00 8.87
N LYS A 154 29.22 -22.77 9.83
CA LYS A 154 30.07 -23.57 10.70
C LYS A 154 30.52 -24.80 9.94
#